data_5fd4dc9fe17c006bd28ff1343a35deee
#
_entry.id   5fd4dc9fe17c006bd28ff1343a35deee
#
_cell.length_a   1.000
_cell.length_b   1.000
_cell.length_c   1.000
_cell.angle_alpha   90.00
_cell.angle_beta   90.00
_cell.angle_gamma   90.00
#
_symmetry.space_group_name_H-M   'P 1'
#
loop_
_entity.id
_entity.type
_entity.pdbx_description
1 polymer ?
#
loop_
_entity_poly.entity_id
_entity_poly.type
_entity_poly.pdbx_seq_one_letter_code
_entity_poly.pdbx_strand_id
1 'polypeptide(L)'
;MNEEMTSKLGPIGVAGCGRMGAPMARAMVRAGFDVAGLDVLPAESFGDLAPRMMGAADFTATRHVVLSVVRDVAQTEELLFDIQALVSRRPSAINTLLICSTLSPRYVAELRARVPSDIELVDAPMSGAVISAEEARLSFMLGGADDVLGRLQPLFDAIGTKFHRMGPFSAGMTTKVLNNYCAASSTAATRTVLRWAEQLGVEEARLLALLHDSSGQNWLASNFNDIEFSRHGYTPENTVGILAKDLLSMFDALPEEEARGLPTALLETIRNLKPIA
;
A
#
# COMPACT_ATOMS: atom_id res chain seq x y z
N MET A 1 -13.69 -10.16 -19.08
CA MET A 1 -13.17 -8.82 -19.36
C MET A 1 -12.76 -8.82 -20.84
N ASN A 2 -13.10 -7.76 -21.60
CA ASN A 2 -12.98 -7.78 -23.07
C ASN A 2 -11.52 -7.54 -23.48
N GLU A 3 -10.93 -8.37 -24.35
CA GLU A 3 -9.55 -8.23 -24.86
C GLU A 3 -9.25 -6.81 -25.41
N GLU A 4 -10.27 -6.14 -25.93
CA GLU A 4 -10.20 -4.76 -26.42
C GLU A 4 -9.91 -3.72 -25.31
N MET A 5 -10.31 -3.99 -24.06
CA MET A 5 -10.09 -3.08 -22.95
C MET A 5 -8.68 -3.23 -22.34
N THR A 6 -8.16 -4.46 -22.29
CA THR A 6 -6.79 -4.72 -21.79
C THR A 6 -5.74 -4.20 -22.75
N SER A 7 -6.02 -4.21 -24.08
CA SER A 7 -5.10 -3.72 -25.11
C SER A 7 -4.92 -2.20 -25.10
N LYS A 8 -5.91 -1.44 -24.63
CA LYS A 8 -5.87 0.03 -24.63
C LYS A 8 -4.90 0.65 -23.62
N LEU A 9 -4.58 -0.05 -22.53
CA LEU A 9 -3.60 0.42 -21.54
C LEU A 9 -2.15 0.14 -21.96
N GLY A 10 -1.94 -0.80 -22.91
CA GLY A 10 -0.63 -1.28 -23.28
C GLY A 10 0.02 -2.16 -22.21
N PRO A 11 1.31 -2.48 -22.35
CA PRO A 11 2.04 -3.32 -21.42
C PRO A 11 2.17 -2.69 -20.02
N ILE A 12 1.90 -3.49 -18.98
CA ILE A 12 1.92 -3.08 -17.57
C ILE A 12 3.25 -3.51 -16.92
N GLY A 13 3.76 -2.66 -16.05
CA GLY A 13 4.91 -2.95 -15.20
C GLY A 13 4.55 -2.92 -13.71
N VAL A 14 5.03 -3.89 -12.95
CA VAL A 14 5.00 -3.87 -11.48
C VAL A 14 6.43 -3.78 -10.97
N ALA A 15 6.78 -2.65 -10.40
CA ALA A 15 8.09 -2.40 -9.82
C ALA A 15 8.01 -2.54 -8.29
N GLY A 16 8.73 -3.53 -7.76
CA GLY A 16 8.58 -4.04 -6.40
C GLY A 16 7.63 -5.24 -6.37
N CYS A 17 8.16 -6.44 -6.60
CA CYS A 17 7.39 -7.69 -6.62
C CYS A 17 7.45 -8.42 -5.27
N GLY A 18 7.46 -7.68 -4.16
CA GLY A 18 7.39 -8.20 -2.81
C GLY A 18 5.99 -8.72 -2.43
N ARG A 19 5.69 -8.68 -1.10
CA ARG A 19 4.46 -9.23 -0.50
C ARG A 19 3.15 -8.73 -1.15
N MET A 20 3.11 -7.50 -1.64
CA MET A 20 1.94 -6.90 -2.28
C MET A 20 2.04 -6.92 -3.81
N GLY A 21 3.19 -6.55 -4.38
CA GLY A 21 3.34 -6.41 -5.82
C GLY A 21 3.25 -7.74 -6.59
N ALA A 22 3.81 -8.82 -6.06
CA ALA A 22 3.73 -10.13 -6.74
C ALA A 22 2.28 -10.66 -6.84
N PRO A 23 1.46 -10.70 -5.78
CA PRO A 23 0.06 -11.10 -5.94
C PRO A 23 -0.74 -10.16 -6.85
N MET A 24 -0.50 -8.84 -6.83
CA MET A 24 -1.12 -7.91 -7.77
C MET A 24 -0.74 -8.21 -9.21
N ALA A 25 0.55 -8.47 -9.49
CA ALA A 25 1.02 -8.86 -10.82
C ALA A 25 0.34 -10.14 -11.29
N ARG A 26 0.25 -11.17 -10.44
CA ARG A 26 -0.47 -12.42 -10.76
C ARG A 26 -1.94 -12.19 -11.06
N ALA A 27 -2.61 -11.34 -10.29
CA ALA A 27 -4.03 -11.02 -10.51
C ALA A 27 -4.24 -10.36 -11.88
N MET A 28 -3.38 -9.40 -12.24
CA MET A 28 -3.43 -8.75 -13.56
C MET A 28 -3.13 -9.73 -14.70
N VAL A 29 -2.16 -10.66 -14.53
CA VAL A 29 -1.89 -11.73 -15.52
C VAL A 29 -3.11 -12.62 -15.69
N ARG A 30 -3.76 -13.05 -14.60
CA ARG A 30 -5.00 -13.84 -14.67
C ARG A 30 -6.14 -13.09 -15.37
N ALA A 31 -6.16 -11.77 -15.26
CA ALA A 31 -7.14 -10.90 -15.93
C ALA A 31 -6.81 -10.65 -17.42
N GLY A 32 -5.70 -11.17 -17.93
CA GLY A 32 -5.32 -11.10 -19.35
C GLY A 32 -4.45 -9.90 -19.72
N PHE A 33 -3.89 -9.16 -18.77
CA PHE A 33 -2.94 -8.08 -19.05
C PHE A 33 -1.55 -8.62 -19.41
N ASP A 34 -0.84 -7.91 -20.31
CA ASP A 34 0.60 -8.12 -20.52
C ASP A 34 1.37 -7.45 -19.36
N VAL A 35 1.82 -8.26 -18.41
CA VAL A 35 2.47 -7.81 -17.18
C VAL A 35 3.91 -8.28 -17.12
N ALA A 36 4.81 -7.36 -16.77
CA ALA A 36 6.19 -7.67 -16.36
C ALA A 36 6.48 -7.17 -14.94
N GLY A 37 7.35 -7.88 -14.24
CA GLY A 37 7.88 -7.50 -12.92
C GLY A 37 9.27 -6.89 -13.02
N LEU A 38 9.58 -5.98 -12.11
CA LEU A 38 10.92 -5.48 -11.83
C LEU A 38 11.16 -5.53 -10.32
N ASP A 39 12.27 -6.13 -9.91
CA ASP A 39 12.68 -6.19 -8.51
C ASP A 39 14.20 -6.20 -8.39
N VAL A 40 14.73 -5.96 -7.20
CA VAL A 40 16.18 -6.08 -6.91
C VAL A 40 16.61 -7.51 -6.65
N LEU A 41 15.67 -8.41 -6.32
CA LEU A 41 15.94 -9.83 -6.17
C LEU A 41 16.02 -10.52 -7.54
N PRO A 42 16.79 -11.63 -7.64
CA PRO A 42 16.90 -12.37 -8.90
C PRO A 42 15.56 -13.00 -9.31
N ALA A 43 15.34 -13.14 -10.63
CA ALA A 43 14.06 -13.60 -11.20
C ALA A 43 13.56 -14.92 -10.61
N GLU A 44 14.47 -15.84 -10.28
CA GLU A 44 14.17 -17.16 -9.72
C GLU A 44 13.45 -17.09 -8.36
N SER A 45 13.56 -15.96 -7.66
CA SER A 45 12.90 -15.73 -6.37
C SER A 45 11.38 -15.57 -6.49
N PHE A 46 10.84 -15.37 -7.70
CA PHE A 46 9.44 -15.00 -7.94
C PHE A 46 8.56 -16.14 -8.46
N GLY A 47 9.08 -17.37 -8.49
CA GLY A 47 8.32 -18.58 -8.85
C GLY A 47 7.68 -18.46 -10.24
N ASP A 48 6.36 -18.53 -10.32
CA ASP A 48 5.59 -18.43 -11.58
C ASP A 48 5.72 -17.08 -12.32
N LEU A 49 6.12 -16.02 -11.64
CA LEU A 49 6.42 -14.73 -12.25
C LEU A 49 7.86 -14.66 -12.83
N ALA A 50 8.74 -15.60 -12.52
CA ALA A 50 10.15 -15.57 -12.97
C ALA A 50 10.32 -15.31 -14.47
N PRO A 51 9.54 -15.96 -15.39
CA PRO A 51 9.64 -15.69 -16.83
C PRO A 51 9.19 -14.29 -17.26
N ARG A 52 8.54 -13.55 -16.38
CA ARG A 52 8.04 -12.18 -16.61
C ARG A 52 8.90 -11.10 -15.94
N MET A 53 9.94 -11.49 -15.20
CA MET A 53 10.83 -10.53 -14.57
C MET A 53 11.76 -9.92 -15.61
N MET A 54 11.96 -8.61 -15.54
CA MET A 54 12.77 -7.83 -16.48
C MET A 54 13.84 -7.02 -15.75
N GLY A 55 14.96 -6.78 -16.41
CA GLY A 55 15.92 -5.76 -16.02
C GLY A 55 15.36 -4.34 -16.25
N ALA A 56 15.86 -3.36 -15.51
CA ALA A 56 15.34 -1.99 -15.55
C ALA A 56 15.35 -1.35 -16.95
N ALA A 57 16.33 -1.69 -17.80
CA ALA A 57 16.42 -1.14 -19.16
C ALA A 57 15.25 -1.62 -20.05
N ASP A 58 15.03 -2.94 -20.12
CA ASP A 58 13.96 -3.52 -20.94
C ASP A 58 12.58 -3.18 -20.36
N PHE A 59 12.46 -3.16 -19.03
CA PHE A 59 11.25 -2.76 -18.32
C PHE A 59 10.85 -1.33 -18.71
N THR A 60 11.77 -0.37 -18.60
CA THR A 60 11.50 1.04 -18.93
C THR A 60 11.19 1.22 -20.42
N ALA A 61 11.90 0.50 -21.30
CA ALA A 61 11.72 0.62 -22.75
C ALA A 61 10.40 0.03 -23.27
N THR A 62 9.72 -0.81 -22.48
CA THR A 62 8.58 -1.60 -22.99
C THR A 62 7.30 -1.47 -22.16
N ARG A 63 7.33 -1.01 -20.91
CA ARG A 63 6.13 -0.89 -20.04
C ARG A 63 5.55 0.52 -20.12
N HIS A 64 4.25 0.62 -20.36
CA HIS A 64 3.53 1.90 -20.53
C HIS A 64 2.97 2.40 -19.19
N VAL A 65 2.29 1.54 -18.44
CA VAL A 65 1.72 1.84 -17.12
C VAL A 65 2.56 1.12 -16.08
N VAL A 66 3.13 1.84 -15.14
CA VAL A 66 4.00 1.28 -14.10
C VAL A 66 3.41 1.50 -12.72
N LEU A 67 3.26 0.42 -11.94
CA LEU A 67 2.92 0.45 -10.53
C LEU A 67 4.21 0.37 -9.71
N SER A 68 4.50 1.40 -8.91
CA SER A 68 5.55 1.40 -7.90
C SER A 68 4.99 0.84 -6.60
N VAL A 69 5.44 -0.37 -6.24
CA VAL A 69 4.94 -1.13 -5.07
C VAL A 69 6.11 -1.49 -4.14
N VAL A 70 7.01 -0.54 -3.95
CA VAL A 70 8.15 -0.66 -3.04
C VAL A 70 7.76 -0.27 -1.60
N ARG A 71 8.66 -0.41 -0.64
CA ARG A 71 8.34 -0.33 0.78
C ARG A 71 8.21 1.09 1.35
N ASP A 72 9.12 1.99 0.96
CA ASP A 72 9.31 3.29 1.60
C ASP A 72 9.89 4.34 0.64
N VAL A 73 10.16 5.55 1.17
CA VAL A 73 10.74 6.66 0.41
C VAL A 73 12.11 6.30 -0.17
N ALA A 74 12.98 5.65 0.61
CA ALA A 74 14.34 5.31 0.17
C ALA A 74 14.29 4.38 -1.06
N GLN A 75 13.48 3.31 -1.00
CA GLN A 75 13.30 2.41 -2.15
C GLN A 75 12.58 3.10 -3.33
N THR A 76 11.71 4.08 -3.06
CA THR A 76 11.09 4.88 -4.13
C THR A 76 12.13 5.77 -4.82
N GLU A 77 13.04 6.38 -4.09
CA GLU A 77 14.15 7.17 -4.65
C GLU A 77 15.05 6.29 -5.52
N GLU A 78 15.50 5.14 -5.01
CA GLU A 78 16.31 4.17 -5.76
C GLU A 78 15.61 3.74 -7.05
N LEU A 79 14.31 3.42 -6.98
CA LEU A 79 13.52 2.97 -8.12
C LEU A 79 13.36 4.06 -9.17
N LEU A 80 12.95 5.25 -8.77
CA LEU A 80 12.55 6.29 -9.72
C LEU A 80 13.74 7.11 -10.22
N PHE A 81 14.73 7.40 -9.38
CA PHE A 81 15.74 8.42 -9.67
C PHE A 81 17.18 7.92 -9.65
N ASP A 82 17.53 6.95 -8.78
CA ASP A 82 18.94 6.59 -8.53
C ASP A 82 19.36 5.30 -9.25
N ILE A 83 19.04 4.12 -8.68
CA ILE A 83 19.59 2.82 -9.12
C ILE A 83 18.88 2.32 -10.38
N GLN A 84 17.56 2.13 -10.32
CA GLN A 84 16.78 1.72 -11.49
C GLN A 84 16.46 2.90 -12.39
N ALA A 85 16.34 4.11 -11.81
CA ALA A 85 16.21 5.40 -12.49
C ALA A 85 15.12 5.42 -13.57
N LEU A 86 13.92 4.88 -13.26
CA LEU A 86 12.85 4.66 -14.25
C LEU A 86 12.41 5.93 -14.97
N VAL A 87 12.41 7.08 -14.28
CA VAL A 87 11.93 8.35 -14.86
C VAL A 87 12.96 9.06 -15.74
N SER A 88 14.26 8.76 -15.57
CA SER A 88 15.35 9.36 -16.35
C SER A 88 15.95 8.44 -17.39
N ARG A 89 15.72 7.13 -17.29
CA ARG A 89 16.25 6.12 -18.23
C ARG A 89 15.66 6.32 -19.63
N ARG A 90 16.50 6.09 -20.65
CA ARG A 90 16.10 6.18 -22.06
C ARG A 90 16.64 4.96 -22.84
N PRO A 91 15.91 4.40 -23.83
CA PRO A 91 14.54 4.82 -24.19
C PRO A 91 13.53 4.50 -23.10
N SER A 92 12.39 5.24 -23.06
CA SER A 92 11.30 5.00 -22.13
C SER A 92 9.95 4.94 -22.86
N ALA A 93 9.15 3.93 -22.55
CA ALA A 93 7.75 3.83 -22.97
C ALA A 93 6.78 4.23 -21.86
N ILE A 94 7.29 4.51 -20.65
CA ILE A 94 6.45 4.84 -19.49
C ILE A 94 5.73 6.17 -19.74
N ASN A 95 4.40 6.13 -19.71
CA ASN A 95 3.53 7.29 -19.83
C ASN A 95 2.62 7.48 -18.61
N THR A 96 2.48 6.47 -17.77
CA THR A 96 1.66 6.54 -16.54
C THR A 96 2.38 5.84 -15.40
N LEU A 97 2.54 6.53 -14.27
CA LEU A 97 3.19 6.01 -13.07
C LEU A 97 2.21 6.08 -11.88
N LEU A 98 1.92 4.92 -11.30
CA LEU A 98 1.09 4.78 -10.12
C LEU A 98 1.97 4.60 -8.87
N ILE A 99 1.84 5.49 -7.89
CA ILE A 99 2.52 5.39 -6.59
C ILE A 99 1.60 4.62 -5.64
N CYS A 100 1.91 3.34 -5.42
CA CYS A 100 1.09 2.43 -4.61
C CYS A 100 1.63 2.25 -3.18
N SER A 101 2.89 2.57 -2.95
CA SER A 101 3.54 2.52 -1.64
C SER A 101 2.93 3.54 -0.68
N THR A 102 2.78 3.20 0.61
CA THR A 102 2.39 4.20 1.61
C THR A 102 3.59 5.07 1.99
N LEU A 103 3.55 6.33 1.58
CA LEU A 103 4.62 7.31 1.73
C LEU A 103 4.08 8.58 2.41
N SER A 104 4.97 9.52 2.75
CA SER A 104 4.55 10.85 3.19
C SER A 104 3.76 11.56 2.09
N PRO A 105 2.58 12.12 2.38
CA PRO A 105 1.83 12.95 1.43
C PRO A 105 2.63 14.14 0.89
N ARG A 106 3.49 14.75 1.72
CA ARG A 106 4.39 15.83 1.30
C ARG A 106 5.37 15.34 0.23
N TYR A 107 6.05 14.22 0.50
CA TYR A 107 6.96 13.61 -0.47
C TYR A 107 6.25 13.26 -1.79
N VAL A 108 5.05 12.66 -1.71
CA VAL A 108 4.29 12.31 -2.93
C VAL A 108 3.91 13.57 -3.73
N ALA A 109 3.47 14.63 -3.07
CA ALA A 109 3.15 15.90 -3.75
C ALA A 109 4.37 16.48 -4.48
N GLU A 110 5.57 16.39 -3.88
CA GLU A 110 6.83 16.87 -4.46
C GLU A 110 7.26 16.06 -5.71
N LEU A 111 6.83 14.80 -5.84
CA LEU A 111 7.13 13.97 -7.01
C LEU A 111 6.64 14.61 -8.31
N ARG A 112 5.54 15.36 -8.30
CA ARG A 112 5.03 16.03 -9.51
C ARG A 112 6.05 16.98 -10.13
N ALA A 113 6.84 17.67 -9.34
CA ALA A 113 7.88 18.59 -9.83
C ALA A 113 9.15 17.85 -10.32
N ARG A 114 9.34 16.60 -9.90
CA ARG A 114 10.53 15.79 -10.18
C ARG A 114 10.34 14.79 -11.33
N VAL A 115 9.11 14.34 -11.54
CA VAL A 115 8.76 13.42 -12.63
C VAL A 115 8.45 14.24 -13.89
N PRO A 116 8.95 13.84 -15.07
CA PRO A 116 8.66 14.51 -16.34
C PRO A 116 7.17 14.75 -16.57
N SER A 117 6.81 15.89 -17.14
CA SER A 117 5.41 16.33 -17.32
C SER A 117 4.61 15.48 -18.31
N ASP A 118 5.29 14.74 -19.17
CA ASP A 118 4.71 13.78 -20.12
C ASP A 118 4.36 12.43 -19.48
N ILE A 119 4.75 12.20 -18.23
CA ILE A 119 4.32 11.05 -17.42
C ILE A 119 3.14 11.46 -16.53
N GLU A 120 2.01 10.82 -16.72
CA GLU A 120 0.85 10.96 -15.85
C GLU A 120 1.13 10.33 -14.49
N LEU A 121 0.82 11.05 -13.42
CA LEU A 121 0.98 10.56 -12.04
C LEU A 121 -0.38 10.28 -11.40
N VAL A 122 -0.46 9.09 -10.79
CA VAL A 122 -1.57 8.66 -9.94
C VAL A 122 -0.98 8.16 -8.63
N ASP A 123 -1.54 8.54 -7.50
CA ASP A 123 -1.30 7.85 -6.25
C ASP A 123 -2.45 6.90 -5.95
N ALA A 124 -2.09 5.64 -5.73
CA ALA A 124 -3.02 4.52 -5.60
C ALA A 124 -2.65 3.62 -4.42
N PRO A 125 -2.46 4.18 -3.22
CA PRO A 125 -2.25 3.35 -2.04
C PRO A 125 -3.47 2.49 -1.75
N MET A 126 -3.22 1.31 -1.15
CA MET A 126 -4.26 0.30 -0.94
C MET A 126 -4.39 -0.13 0.52
N SER A 127 -5.52 -0.74 0.82
CA SER A 127 -5.80 -1.42 2.09
C SER A 127 -6.31 -2.83 1.81
N GLY A 128 -6.03 -3.80 2.71
CA GLY A 128 -6.54 -5.17 2.63
C GLY A 128 -5.52 -6.27 2.94
N ALA A 129 -4.30 -5.94 3.32
CA ALA A 129 -3.22 -6.89 3.58
C ALA A 129 -2.92 -7.85 2.39
N VAL A 130 -2.03 -8.81 2.58
CA VAL A 130 -1.58 -9.76 1.54
C VAL A 130 -2.73 -10.60 1.01
N ILE A 131 -3.57 -11.12 1.90
CA ILE A 131 -4.72 -11.96 1.52
C ILE A 131 -5.65 -11.26 0.52
N SER A 132 -5.92 -9.96 0.71
CA SER A 132 -6.76 -9.22 -0.23
C SER A 132 -6.08 -8.94 -1.57
N ALA A 133 -4.75 -8.89 -1.61
CA ALA A 133 -4.01 -8.80 -2.87
C ALA A 133 -4.05 -10.13 -3.63
N GLU A 134 -3.91 -11.27 -2.93
CA GLU A 134 -4.00 -12.62 -3.51
C GLU A 134 -5.39 -12.90 -4.10
N GLU A 135 -6.44 -12.44 -3.41
CA GLU A 135 -7.84 -12.60 -3.80
C GLU A 135 -8.36 -11.48 -4.71
N ALA A 136 -7.51 -10.54 -5.12
CA ALA A 136 -7.89 -9.37 -5.92
C ALA A 136 -9.04 -8.55 -5.30
N ARG A 137 -9.04 -8.37 -3.99
CA ARG A 137 -10.08 -7.66 -3.21
C ARG A 137 -9.57 -6.38 -2.54
N LEU A 138 -8.50 -5.80 -3.06
CA LEU A 138 -7.93 -4.60 -2.47
C LEU A 138 -8.92 -3.42 -2.50
N SER A 139 -8.80 -2.55 -1.52
CA SER A 139 -9.48 -1.25 -1.47
C SER A 139 -8.46 -0.16 -1.76
N PHE A 140 -8.69 0.63 -2.81
CA PHE A 140 -7.80 1.69 -3.26
C PHE A 140 -8.30 3.07 -2.88
N MET A 141 -7.39 3.94 -2.47
CA MET A 141 -7.60 5.38 -2.31
C MET A 141 -6.89 6.07 -3.48
N LEU A 142 -7.66 6.56 -4.46
CA LEU A 142 -7.13 7.01 -5.74
C LEU A 142 -7.03 8.54 -5.78
N GLY A 143 -5.83 9.06 -6.03
CA GLY A 143 -5.58 10.46 -6.31
C GLY A 143 -5.03 10.63 -7.73
N GLY A 144 -5.64 11.52 -8.50
CA GLY A 144 -5.27 11.77 -9.89
C GLY A 144 -6.39 12.42 -10.69
N ALA A 145 -6.12 12.74 -11.95
CA ALA A 145 -7.14 13.28 -12.85
C ALA A 145 -8.20 12.21 -13.17
N ASP A 146 -9.46 12.62 -13.20
CA ASP A 146 -10.60 11.71 -13.35
C ASP A 146 -10.60 10.92 -14.65
N ASP A 147 -10.16 11.51 -15.75
CA ASP A 147 -10.01 10.85 -17.05
C ASP A 147 -8.91 9.79 -17.02
N VAL A 148 -7.79 10.05 -16.34
CA VAL A 148 -6.70 9.08 -16.13
C VAL A 148 -7.20 7.91 -15.28
N LEU A 149 -7.86 8.20 -14.15
CA LEU A 149 -8.45 7.18 -13.28
C LEU A 149 -9.52 6.35 -14.01
N GLY A 150 -10.31 7.00 -14.88
CA GLY A 150 -11.29 6.30 -15.72
C GLY A 150 -10.66 5.33 -16.72
N ARG A 151 -9.54 5.71 -17.37
CA ARG A 151 -8.79 4.81 -18.26
C ARG A 151 -8.16 3.64 -17.51
N LEU A 152 -7.70 3.85 -16.28
CA LEU A 152 -7.06 2.82 -15.44
C LEU A 152 -8.07 1.89 -14.74
N GLN A 153 -9.38 2.19 -14.78
CA GLN A 153 -10.39 1.39 -14.07
C GLN A 153 -10.29 -0.11 -14.35
N PRO A 154 -10.11 -0.59 -15.61
CA PRO A 154 -9.97 -2.02 -15.89
C PRO A 154 -8.77 -2.68 -15.19
N LEU A 155 -7.68 -1.92 -14.98
CA LEU A 155 -6.52 -2.39 -14.22
C LEU A 155 -6.86 -2.51 -12.74
N PHE A 156 -7.54 -1.50 -12.17
CA PHE A 156 -7.98 -1.55 -10.77
C PHE A 156 -8.97 -2.68 -10.52
N ASP A 157 -9.92 -2.93 -11.43
CA ASP A 157 -10.90 -4.03 -11.34
C ASP A 157 -10.23 -5.42 -11.32
N ALA A 158 -9.02 -5.55 -11.90
CA ALA A 158 -8.26 -6.79 -11.88
C ALA A 158 -7.59 -7.08 -10.52
N ILE A 159 -7.43 -6.08 -9.65
CA ILE A 159 -6.65 -6.19 -8.41
C ILE A 159 -7.42 -5.76 -7.15
N GLY A 160 -8.65 -5.25 -7.30
CA GLY A 160 -9.43 -4.73 -6.18
C GLY A 160 -10.92 -4.73 -6.43
N THR A 161 -11.67 -4.36 -5.39
CA THR A 161 -13.14 -4.33 -5.43
C THR A 161 -13.74 -3.03 -4.89
N LYS A 162 -12.92 -2.17 -4.27
CA LYS A 162 -13.35 -0.89 -3.70
C LYS A 162 -12.42 0.22 -4.17
N PHE A 163 -12.98 1.27 -4.75
CA PHE A 163 -12.23 2.36 -5.37
C PHE A 163 -12.77 3.71 -4.89
N HIS A 164 -11.96 4.40 -4.09
CA HIS A 164 -12.30 5.69 -3.52
C HIS A 164 -11.51 6.78 -4.26
N ARG A 165 -12.18 7.55 -5.11
CA ARG A 165 -11.57 8.73 -5.77
C ARG A 165 -11.49 9.86 -4.76
N MET A 166 -10.28 10.21 -4.34
CA MET A 166 -10.05 11.13 -3.23
C MET A 166 -9.74 12.55 -3.66
N GLY A 167 -9.52 12.78 -4.96
CA GLY A 167 -9.20 14.10 -5.51
C GLY A 167 -7.93 14.10 -6.37
N PRO A 168 -7.22 15.22 -6.48
CA PRO A 168 -6.02 15.33 -7.30
C PRO A 168 -4.89 14.44 -6.79
N PHE A 169 -3.80 14.34 -7.57
CA PHE A 169 -2.59 13.61 -7.19
C PHE A 169 -2.12 14.00 -5.77
N SER A 170 -1.75 13.03 -4.97
CA SER A 170 -1.45 13.00 -3.53
C SER A 170 -2.66 12.94 -2.59
N ALA A 171 -3.90 13.14 -3.04
CA ALA A 171 -5.08 13.06 -2.18
C ALA A 171 -5.36 11.62 -1.68
N GLY A 172 -5.11 10.62 -2.51
CA GLY A 172 -5.18 9.21 -2.12
C GLY A 172 -4.19 8.88 -1.01
N MET A 173 -2.94 9.33 -1.15
CA MET A 173 -1.89 9.13 -0.15
C MET A 173 -2.22 9.82 1.17
N THR A 174 -2.70 11.06 1.12
CA THR A 174 -3.17 11.79 2.30
C THR A 174 -4.27 10.99 3.02
N THR A 175 -5.26 10.52 2.28
CA THR A 175 -6.34 9.71 2.84
C THR A 175 -5.82 8.39 3.41
N LYS A 176 -4.85 7.76 2.75
CA LYS A 176 -4.23 6.51 3.23
C LYS A 176 -3.58 6.68 4.60
N VAL A 177 -2.76 7.71 4.80
CA VAL A 177 -2.08 7.89 6.09
C VAL A 177 -3.06 8.27 7.20
N LEU A 178 -4.12 9.04 6.90
CA LEU A 178 -5.20 9.34 7.83
C LEU A 178 -5.98 8.07 8.21
N ASN A 179 -6.32 7.23 7.24
CA ASN A 179 -6.93 5.91 7.50
C ASN A 179 -6.05 5.03 8.38
N ASN A 180 -4.74 5.02 8.10
CA ASN A 180 -3.81 4.19 8.85
C ASN A 180 -3.56 4.71 10.27
N TYR A 181 -3.73 6.01 10.53
CA TYR A 181 -3.78 6.54 11.88
C TYR A 181 -4.96 5.94 12.68
N CYS A 182 -6.15 5.88 12.08
CA CYS A 182 -7.31 5.23 12.71
C CYS A 182 -7.08 3.74 12.94
N ALA A 183 -6.47 3.03 11.97
CA ALA A 183 -6.14 1.61 12.11
C ALA A 183 -5.12 1.35 13.22
N ALA A 184 -4.08 2.18 13.32
CA ALA A 184 -3.10 2.10 14.41
C ALA A 184 -3.72 2.41 15.77
N SER A 185 -4.61 3.42 15.85
CA SER A 185 -5.36 3.75 17.06
C SER A 185 -6.24 2.58 17.51
N SER A 186 -6.97 1.96 16.60
CA SER A 186 -7.75 0.75 16.86
C SER A 186 -6.88 -0.40 17.38
N THR A 187 -5.71 -0.59 16.76
CA THR A 187 -4.75 -1.62 17.18
C THR A 187 -4.24 -1.37 18.60
N ALA A 188 -3.79 -0.17 18.88
CA ALA A 188 -3.29 0.20 20.21
C ALA A 188 -4.39 0.09 21.29
N ALA A 189 -5.58 0.61 21.02
CA ALA A 189 -6.70 0.58 21.95
C ALA A 189 -7.16 -0.87 22.24
N THR A 190 -7.44 -1.65 21.20
CA THR A 190 -7.90 -3.04 21.35
C THR A 190 -6.89 -3.89 22.11
N ARG A 191 -5.61 -3.84 21.71
CA ARG A 191 -4.53 -4.58 22.38
C ARG A 191 -4.37 -4.18 23.86
N THR A 192 -4.56 -2.90 24.16
CA THR A 192 -4.48 -2.39 25.53
C THR A 192 -5.65 -2.93 26.38
N VAL A 193 -6.88 -2.86 25.88
CA VAL A 193 -8.04 -3.32 26.67
C VAL A 193 -8.08 -4.83 26.81
N LEU A 194 -7.59 -5.61 25.85
CA LEU A 194 -7.45 -7.07 25.99
C LEU A 194 -6.47 -7.43 27.12
N ARG A 195 -5.32 -6.75 27.20
CA ARG A 195 -4.37 -6.94 28.30
C ARG A 195 -4.98 -6.57 29.67
N TRP A 196 -5.79 -5.50 29.74
CA TRP A 196 -6.50 -5.14 30.97
C TRP A 196 -7.59 -6.14 31.31
N ALA A 197 -8.30 -6.66 30.32
CA ALA A 197 -9.31 -7.70 30.51
C ALA A 197 -8.73 -8.96 31.17
N GLU A 198 -7.57 -9.42 30.70
CA GLU A 198 -6.84 -10.53 31.32
C GLU A 198 -6.54 -10.24 32.81
N GLN A 199 -6.03 -9.06 33.14
CA GLN A 199 -5.73 -8.66 34.53
C GLN A 199 -6.98 -8.54 35.40
N LEU A 200 -8.12 -8.18 34.80
CA LEU A 200 -9.40 -7.99 35.50
C LEU A 200 -10.31 -9.24 35.45
N GLY A 201 -9.84 -10.36 34.88
CA GLY A 201 -10.59 -11.60 34.83
C GLY A 201 -11.75 -11.61 33.82
N VAL A 202 -11.71 -10.76 32.79
CA VAL A 202 -12.69 -10.73 31.71
C VAL A 202 -12.19 -11.60 30.56
N GLU A 203 -12.99 -12.56 30.13
CA GLU A 203 -12.67 -13.47 29.03
C GLU A 203 -12.55 -12.71 27.69
N GLU A 204 -11.45 -12.95 26.94
CA GLU A 204 -11.14 -12.27 25.68
C GLU A 204 -12.29 -12.37 24.67
N ALA A 205 -12.82 -13.57 24.44
CA ALA A 205 -13.87 -13.79 23.44
C ALA A 205 -15.14 -12.99 23.75
N ARG A 206 -15.50 -12.88 25.04
CA ARG A 206 -16.67 -12.08 25.48
C ARG A 206 -16.44 -10.59 25.29
N LEU A 207 -15.22 -10.11 25.59
CA LEU A 207 -14.90 -8.70 25.37
C LEU A 207 -14.89 -8.36 23.89
N LEU A 208 -14.30 -9.20 23.04
CA LEU A 208 -14.30 -8.98 21.59
C LEU A 208 -15.71 -8.96 20.99
N ALA A 209 -16.59 -9.88 21.44
CA ALA A 209 -18.00 -9.89 21.03
C ALA A 209 -18.72 -8.61 21.46
N LEU A 210 -18.52 -8.15 22.72
CA LEU A 210 -19.08 -6.87 23.19
C LEU A 210 -18.56 -5.69 22.35
N LEU A 211 -17.26 -5.64 22.08
CA LEU A 211 -16.67 -4.57 21.28
C LEU A 211 -17.24 -4.55 19.86
N HIS A 212 -17.55 -5.72 19.27
CA HIS A 212 -18.16 -5.80 17.95
C HIS A 212 -19.55 -5.13 17.90
N ASP A 213 -20.35 -5.28 18.94
CA ASP A 213 -21.77 -4.89 18.98
C ASP A 213 -22.04 -3.55 19.69
N SER A 214 -21.01 -2.86 20.18
CA SER A 214 -21.19 -1.66 21.01
C SER A 214 -20.32 -0.48 20.57
N SER A 215 -20.37 0.63 21.31
CA SER A 215 -19.67 1.88 20.99
C SER A 215 -18.15 1.75 20.92
N GLY A 216 -17.57 0.66 21.41
CA GLY A 216 -16.14 0.34 21.28
C GLY A 216 -15.77 -0.31 19.95
N GLN A 217 -16.73 -0.51 19.05
CA GLN A 217 -16.48 -1.16 17.76
C GLN A 217 -15.34 -0.50 16.98
N ASN A 218 -14.48 -1.33 16.44
CA ASN A 218 -13.42 -0.92 15.54
C ASN A 218 -12.98 -2.09 14.66
N TRP A 219 -12.23 -1.76 13.59
CA TRP A 219 -11.80 -2.74 12.59
C TRP A 219 -11.00 -3.91 13.19
N LEU A 220 -10.05 -3.64 14.12
CA LEU A 220 -9.23 -4.70 14.70
C LEU A 220 -10.04 -5.61 15.61
N ALA A 221 -10.84 -5.05 16.53
CA ALA A 221 -11.65 -5.83 17.45
C ALA A 221 -12.65 -6.74 16.71
N SER A 222 -13.31 -6.20 15.67
CA SER A 222 -14.31 -6.94 14.89
C SER A 222 -13.73 -8.10 14.06
N ASN A 223 -12.42 -8.09 13.77
CA ASN A 223 -11.76 -9.08 12.92
C ASN A 223 -10.52 -9.67 13.61
N PHE A 224 -10.48 -9.67 14.93
CA PHE A 224 -9.26 -9.94 15.70
C PHE A 224 -8.64 -11.31 15.41
N ASN A 225 -9.46 -12.33 15.23
CA ASN A 225 -9.00 -13.70 14.98
C ASN A 225 -8.64 -13.95 13.50
N ASP A 226 -9.08 -13.09 12.57
CA ASP A 226 -8.83 -13.23 11.14
C ASP A 226 -7.65 -12.37 10.67
N ILE A 227 -7.24 -11.40 11.48
CA ILE A 227 -6.13 -10.51 11.16
C ILE A 227 -4.80 -11.13 11.60
N GLU A 228 -3.95 -11.48 10.63
CA GLU A 228 -2.67 -12.17 10.83
C GLU A 228 -1.80 -11.55 11.93
N PHE A 229 -1.75 -10.21 12.00
CA PHE A 229 -0.86 -9.52 12.94
C PHE A 229 -1.53 -9.12 14.26
N SER A 230 -2.79 -9.45 14.47
CA SER A 230 -3.56 -9.04 15.66
C SER A 230 -2.85 -9.37 16.98
N ARG A 231 -2.12 -10.49 17.02
CA ARG A 231 -1.37 -10.98 18.17
C ARG A 231 0.13 -10.69 18.14
N HIS A 232 0.66 -10.14 17.03
CA HIS A 232 2.09 -9.90 16.89
C HIS A 232 2.57 -8.75 17.80
N GLY A 233 3.82 -8.86 18.27
CA GLY A 233 4.58 -7.74 18.83
C GLY A 233 5.18 -6.88 17.71
N TYR A 234 5.75 -5.74 18.11
CA TYR A 234 6.46 -4.87 17.18
C TYR A 234 7.80 -5.46 16.76
N THR A 235 8.05 -5.51 15.46
CA THR A 235 9.39 -5.52 14.85
C THR A 235 9.36 -4.60 13.62
N PRO A 236 10.48 -3.96 13.23
CA PRO A 236 10.50 -3.02 12.09
C PRO A 236 10.04 -3.64 10.77
N GLU A 237 10.19 -4.96 10.61
CA GLU A 237 9.92 -5.69 9.37
C GLU A 237 8.51 -6.24 9.26
N ASN A 238 7.79 -6.36 10.37
CA ASN A 238 6.44 -6.95 10.38
C ASN A 238 5.33 -5.90 10.14
N THR A 239 4.08 -6.36 10.09
CA THR A 239 2.91 -5.50 9.84
C THR A 239 2.71 -4.44 10.95
N VAL A 240 3.07 -4.75 12.21
CA VAL A 240 3.01 -3.76 13.31
C VAL A 240 4.06 -2.66 13.10
N GLY A 241 5.26 -3.01 12.59
CA GLY A 241 6.29 -2.04 12.19
C GLY A 241 5.83 -1.15 11.01
N ILE A 242 5.05 -1.72 10.07
CA ILE A 242 4.45 -0.93 8.98
C ILE A 242 3.47 0.11 9.54
N LEU A 243 2.66 -0.21 10.56
CA LEU A 243 1.79 0.79 11.21
C LEU A 243 2.59 1.95 11.80
N ALA A 244 3.73 1.67 12.46
CA ALA A 244 4.60 2.71 12.99
C ALA A 244 5.21 3.58 11.87
N LYS A 245 5.65 2.97 10.76
CA LYS A 245 6.15 3.69 9.57
C LYS A 245 5.08 4.60 8.99
N ASP A 246 3.84 4.13 8.88
CA ASP A 246 2.74 4.89 8.30
C ASP A 246 2.34 6.09 9.18
N LEU A 247 2.42 5.96 10.52
CA LEU A 247 2.28 7.09 11.44
C LEU A 247 3.37 8.14 11.21
N LEU A 248 4.63 7.72 11.03
CA LEU A 248 5.73 8.64 10.73
C LEU A 248 5.53 9.34 9.37
N SER A 249 4.99 8.64 8.37
CA SER A 249 4.66 9.23 7.07
C SER A 249 3.59 10.32 7.19
N MET A 250 2.64 10.16 8.13
CA MET A 250 1.64 11.20 8.43
C MET A 250 2.29 12.38 9.17
N PHE A 251 3.13 12.13 10.18
CA PHE A 251 3.79 13.20 10.95
C PHE A 251 4.68 14.07 10.08
N ASP A 252 5.36 13.48 9.08
CA ASP A 252 6.16 14.24 8.12
C ASP A 252 5.32 15.25 7.31
N ALA A 253 4.05 14.98 7.07
CA ALA A 253 3.16 15.85 6.30
C ALA A 253 2.45 16.93 7.14
N LEU A 254 2.47 16.83 8.47
CA LEU A 254 1.77 17.73 9.38
C LEU A 254 2.73 18.74 10.04
N PRO A 255 2.22 19.89 10.52
CA PRO A 255 2.97 20.74 11.44
C PRO A 255 3.42 19.94 12.68
N GLU A 256 4.61 20.25 13.20
CA GLU A 256 5.21 19.49 14.32
C GLU A 256 4.31 19.46 15.57
N GLU A 257 3.58 20.55 15.83
CA GLU A 257 2.65 20.65 16.96
C GLU A 257 1.50 19.65 16.88
N GLU A 258 1.02 19.32 15.69
CA GLU A 258 -0.06 18.34 15.46
C GLU A 258 0.39 16.90 15.72
N ALA A 259 1.69 16.61 15.63
CA ALA A 259 2.24 15.30 15.94
C ALA A 259 2.39 15.05 17.47
N ARG A 260 2.17 16.07 18.30
CA ARG A 260 2.34 15.98 19.77
C ARG A 260 1.12 15.39 20.47
N GLY A 261 1.33 14.95 21.70
CA GLY A 261 0.26 14.41 22.56
C GLY A 261 -0.21 13.02 22.10
N LEU A 262 -1.47 12.89 21.74
CA LEU A 262 -2.05 11.60 21.35
C LEU A 262 -1.32 10.91 20.19
N PRO A 263 -0.94 11.59 19.08
CA PRO A 263 -0.21 10.95 17.99
C PRO A 263 1.13 10.35 18.42
N THR A 264 1.93 11.09 19.20
CA THR A 264 3.21 10.59 19.74
C THR A 264 3.00 9.39 20.67
N ALA A 265 2.04 9.49 21.60
CA ALA A 265 1.71 8.40 22.53
C ALA A 265 1.23 7.14 21.79
N LEU A 266 0.49 7.31 20.68
CA LEU A 266 0.08 6.21 19.83
C LEU A 266 1.29 5.51 19.20
N LEU A 267 2.23 6.26 18.61
CA LEU A 267 3.44 5.70 18.02
C LEU A 267 4.26 4.92 19.05
N GLU A 268 4.43 5.48 20.25
CA GLU A 268 5.12 4.80 21.36
C GLU A 268 4.39 3.52 21.77
N THR A 269 3.06 3.54 21.85
CA THR A 269 2.26 2.36 22.17
C THR A 269 2.44 1.27 21.12
N ILE A 270 2.38 1.59 19.83
CA ILE A 270 2.60 0.62 18.74
C ILE A 270 4.00 0.02 18.82
N ARG A 271 5.04 0.84 19.03
CA ARG A 271 6.43 0.38 19.14
C ARG A 271 6.70 -0.51 20.37
N ASN A 272 5.88 -0.41 21.39
CA ASN A 272 5.99 -1.19 22.62
C ASN A 272 5.06 -2.40 22.67
N LEU A 273 4.30 -2.69 21.61
CA LEU A 273 3.44 -3.87 21.57
C LEU A 273 4.25 -5.15 21.72
N LYS A 274 3.86 -5.98 22.67
CA LYS A 274 4.42 -7.32 22.87
C LYS A 274 3.50 -8.36 22.21
N PRO A 275 4.01 -9.52 21.79
CA PRO A 275 3.14 -10.63 21.39
C PRO A 275 2.16 -10.98 22.50
N ILE A 276 0.96 -11.43 22.12
CA ILE A 276 -0.02 -12.03 23.05
C ILE A 276 -0.37 -13.42 22.57
N ALA A 277 -0.77 -14.29 23.52
CA ALA A 277 -1.09 -15.70 23.26
C ALA A 277 -2.31 -15.87 22.33
#